data_c32871c20ca2b5fb30ccb02012b376ec
#
_entry.id   c32871c20ca2b5fb30ccb02012b376ec
#
_cell.length_a   1.000
_cell.length_b   1.000
_cell.length_c   1.000
_cell.angle_alpha   90.00
_cell.angle_beta   90.00
_cell.angle_gamma   90.00
#
_symmetry.space_group_name_H-M   'P 1'
#
loop_
_entity.id
_entity.type
_entity.pdbx_description
1 polymer ?
#
loop_
_entity_poly.entity_id
_entity_poly.type
_entity_poly.pdbx_seq_one_letter_code
_entity_poly.pdbx_strand_id
1 'polypeptide(L)'
;MSKKIKKRIKFKLIPIFIFLVVATILYFSIAYLLDTKIKNIYIYDNNILTDQEIIELAGIEDYPSFYKTLSLSIKKKIEKNPLIKEVKIKKRFFNVLKIYVIEYIAVLSKNNKLILENGYEIDYIPSKVPILNNTPDNEVYNDLLTELSKLNKSELSRISEITHSPTEYDKTRFLLYMNDGNHVYINITSFDKLNYYNEIYPTLNNKKGTLYLDSGNHFEVFK
;
A
#
# COMPACT_ATOMS: atom_id res chain seq x y z
N MET A 1 14.20 4.64 85.87
CA MET A 1 13.78 3.42 85.22
C MET A 1 12.71 3.76 84.18
N SER A 2 13.07 3.83 82.90
CA SER A 2 12.15 4.16 81.78
C SER A 2 11.51 2.88 81.27
N LYS A 3 10.18 2.75 81.45
CA LYS A 3 9.37 1.64 80.82
C LYS A 3 9.21 1.86 79.36
N LYS A 4 9.93 1.10 78.55
CA LYS A 4 9.66 1.00 77.09
C LYS A 4 8.33 0.35 76.86
N ILE A 5 7.34 1.13 76.35
CA ILE A 5 6.06 0.65 75.93
C ILE A 5 6.25 -0.04 74.56
N LYS A 6 6.24 -1.37 74.54
CA LYS A 6 6.18 -2.14 73.26
C LYS A 6 4.79 -1.98 72.62
N LYS A 7 4.66 -1.14 71.60
CA LYS A 7 3.48 -1.08 70.72
C LYS A 7 3.32 -2.41 69.98
N ARG A 8 2.35 -3.25 70.40
CA ARG A 8 1.95 -4.46 69.67
C ARG A 8 1.18 -4.00 68.44
N ILE A 9 1.75 -4.14 67.25
CA ILE A 9 1.09 -3.94 65.97
C ILE A 9 0.11 -5.11 65.82
N LYS A 10 -1.19 -4.86 66.01
CA LYS A 10 -2.24 -5.82 65.76
C LYS A 10 -2.37 -5.90 64.20
N PHE A 11 -1.74 -6.85 63.57
CA PHE A 11 -1.95 -7.17 62.16
C PHE A 11 -3.42 -7.62 62.00
N LYS A 12 -4.22 -6.82 61.30
CA LYS A 12 -5.59 -7.24 60.93
C LYS A 12 -5.46 -8.22 59.76
N LEU A 13 -5.56 -9.51 60.03
CA LEU A 13 -5.45 -10.61 59.02
C LEU A 13 -6.58 -10.57 57.95
N ILE A 14 -7.76 -10.08 58.36
CA ILE A 14 -8.93 -9.99 57.49
C ILE A 14 -8.69 -9.18 56.22
N PRO A 15 -8.14 -7.92 56.24
CA PRO A 15 -7.91 -7.17 55.02
C PRO A 15 -6.82 -7.80 54.16
N ILE A 16 -5.84 -8.48 54.74
CA ILE A 16 -4.82 -9.21 53.96
C ILE A 16 -5.44 -10.37 53.25
N PHE A 17 -6.36 -11.13 53.89
CA PHE A 17 -7.09 -12.24 53.29
C PHE A 17 -7.95 -11.75 52.16
N ILE A 18 -8.74 -10.67 52.33
CA ILE A 18 -9.57 -10.07 51.32
C ILE A 18 -8.72 -9.65 50.09
N PHE A 19 -7.54 -9.00 50.35
CA PHE A 19 -6.65 -8.60 49.27
C PHE A 19 -6.14 -9.80 48.47
N LEU A 20 -5.76 -10.90 49.11
CA LEU A 20 -5.34 -12.13 48.44
C LEU A 20 -6.44 -12.74 47.58
N VAL A 21 -7.67 -12.80 48.11
CA VAL A 21 -8.84 -13.31 47.36
C VAL A 21 -9.09 -12.44 46.11
N VAL A 22 -9.11 -11.13 46.27
CA VAL A 22 -9.29 -10.20 45.13
C VAL A 22 -8.18 -10.34 44.11
N ALA A 23 -6.90 -10.40 44.56
CA ALA A 23 -5.74 -10.59 43.70
C ALA A 23 -5.82 -11.91 42.90
N THR A 24 -6.27 -12.99 43.56
CA THR A 24 -6.45 -14.29 42.91
C THR A 24 -7.54 -14.23 41.84
N ILE A 25 -8.71 -13.63 42.14
CA ILE A 25 -9.77 -13.44 41.16
C ILE A 25 -9.32 -12.63 39.98
N LEU A 26 -8.60 -11.52 40.21
CA LEU A 26 -8.03 -10.68 39.14
C LEU A 26 -7.04 -11.46 38.28
N TYR A 27 -6.15 -12.24 38.92
CA TYR A 27 -5.18 -13.07 38.19
C TYR A 27 -5.88 -14.07 37.23
N PHE A 28 -6.86 -14.83 37.72
CA PHE A 28 -7.59 -15.78 36.89
C PHE A 28 -8.43 -15.09 35.81
N SER A 29 -9.02 -13.92 36.10
CA SER A 29 -9.76 -13.13 35.11
C SER A 29 -8.85 -12.64 33.99
N ILE A 30 -7.66 -12.13 34.30
CA ILE A 30 -6.67 -11.69 33.33
C ILE A 30 -6.15 -12.89 32.52
N ALA A 31 -5.84 -14.00 33.19
CA ALA A 31 -5.37 -15.23 32.53
C ALA A 31 -6.41 -15.73 31.51
N TYR A 32 -7.68 -15.76 31.89
CA TYR A 32 -8.79 -16.13 31.01
C TYR A 32 -8.91 -15.19 29.80
N LEU A 33 -8.85 -13.87 30.02
CA LEU A 33 -8.89 -12.88 28.94
C LEU A 33 -7.71 -13.08 27.97
N LEU A 34 -6.50 -13.27 28.52
CA LEU A 34 -5.30 -13.48 27.72
C LEU A 34 -5.32 -14.77 26.88
N ASP A 35 -6.14 -15.76 27.26
CA ASP A 35 -6.28 -17.00 26.50
C ASP A 35 -7.40 -16.97 25.47
N THR A 36 -8.19 -15.89 25.46
CA THR A 36 -9.31 -15.76 24.52
C THR A 36 -8.80 -15.60 23.08
N LYS A 37 -9.22 -16.49 22.18
CA LYS A 37 -8.80 -16.53 20.77
C LYS A 37 -9.48 -15.47 19.91
N ILE A 38 -8.87 -15.15 18.77
CA ILE A 38 -9.53 -14.43 17.67
C ILE A 38 -10.73 -15.27 17.21
N LYS A 39 -11.90 -14.64 17.02
CA LYS A 39 -13.11 -15.32 16.54
C LYS A 39 -13.33 -15.12 15.06
N ASN A 40 -13.17 -13.89 14.58
CA ASN A 40 -13.38 -13.55 13.18
C ASN A 40 -12.26 -12.65 12.69
N ILE A 41 -11.80 -12.92 11.46
CA ILE A 41 -10.86 -12.12 10.72
C ILE A 41 -11.58 -11.61 9.49
N TYR A 42 -11.54 -10.30 9.24
CA TYR A 42 -12.07 -9.68 8.03
C TYR A 42 -10.94 -8.94 7.34
N ILE A 43 -10.78 -9.18 6.05
CA ILE A 43 -9.79 -8.52 5.19
C ILE A 43 -10.53 -7.62 4.22
N TYR A 44 -9.94 -6.46 3.92
CA TYR A 44 -10.54 -5.45 3.07
C TYR A 44 -9.50 -4.87 2.14
N ASP A 45 -9.95 -4.49 0.94
CA ASP A 45 -9.24 -3.71 -0.06
C ASP A 45 -8.06 -4.47 -0.74
N ASN A 46 -7.97 -5.80 -0.55
CA ASN A 46 -7.05 -6.67 -1.27
C ASN A 46 -7.58 -6.96 -2.69
N ASN A 47 -6.68 -7.01 -3.67
CA ASN A 47 -6.99 -7.27 -5.08
C ASN A 47 -6.09 -8.34 -5.69
N ILE A 48 -4.81 -8.37 -5.35
CA ILE A 48 -3.81 -9.31 -5.87
C ILE A 48 -3.74 -10.53 -4.95
N LEU A 49 -3.60 -10.30 -3.64
CA LEU A 49 -3.53 -11.35 -2.65
C LEU A 49 -4.93 -11.78 -2.20
N THR A 50 -5.11 -13.06 -1.99
CA THR A 50 -6.33 -13.62 -1.38
C THR A 50 -6.36 -13.36 0.12
N ASP A 51 -7.56 -13.42 0.72
CA ASP A 51 -7.72 -13.32 2.18
C ASP A 51 -6.87 -14.35 2.92
N GLN A 52 -6.81 -15.58 2.38
CA GLN A 52 -6.05 -16.68 2.99
C GLN A 52 -4.54 -16.39 3.00
N GLU A 53 -3.98 -15.90 1.90
CA GLU A 53 -2.57 -15.52 1.81
C GLU A 53 -2.23 -14.41 2.80
N ILE A 54 -3.11 -13.42 2.99
CA ILE A 54 -2.92 -12.34 3.97
C ILE A 54 -2.96 -12.88 5.41
N ILE A 55 -3.84 -13.84 5.70
CA ILE A 55 -3.92 -14.52 7.01
C ILE A 55 -2.62 -15.28 7.30
N GLU A 56 -2.08 -16.00 6.32
CA GLU A 56 -0.82 -16.74 6.40
C GLU A 56 0.38 -15.78 6.58
N LEU A 57 0.46 -14.72 5.78
CA LEU A 57 1.47 -13.68 5.95
C LEU A 57 1.44 -13.05 7.34
N ALA A 58 0.25 -12.87 7.89
CA ALA A 58 0.04 -12.37 9.25
C ALA A 58 0.50 -13.37 10.33
N GLY A 59 0.51 -14.68 10.01
CA GLY A 59 0.77 -15.79 10.94
C GLY A 59 -0.32 -15.88 12.00
N ILE A 60 -1.58 -15.87 11.57
CA ILE A 60 -2.78 -15.92 12.42
C ILE A 60 -3.79 -16.97 11.94
N GLU A 61 -3.38 -17.90 11.11
CA GLU A 61 -4.19 -19.02 10.58
C GLU A 61 -4.77 -19.90 11.67
N ASP A 62 -4.06 -20.08 12.79
CA ASP A 62 -4.49 -20.87 13.95
C ASP A 62 -5.39 -20.09 14.94
N TYR A 63 -5.83 -18.89 14.57
CA TYR A 63 -6.65 -18.03 15.41
C TYR A 63 -6.04 -17.84 16.81
N PRO A 64 -4.83 -17.26 16.93
CA PRO A 64 -4.13 -17.12 18.20
C PRO A 64 -4.86 -16.23 19.20
N SER A 65 -4.30 -16.10 20.42
CA SER A 65 -4.88 -15.24 21.44
C SER A 65 -5.07 -13.79 20.94
N PHE A 66 -6.30 -13.29 21.06
CA PHE A 66 -6.66 -11.94 20.63
C PHE A 66 -5.85 -10.85 21.35
N TYR A 67 -5.63 -11.01 22.65
CA TYR A 67 -4.96 -10.01 23.47
C TYR A 67 -3.42 -10.10 23.37
N LYS A 68 -2.87 -11.32 23.27
CA LYS A 68 -1.42 -11.53 23.13
C LYS A 68 -0.91 -11.17 21.74
N THR A 69 -1.73 -11.28 20.72
CA THR A 69 -1.35 -10.96 19.35
C THR A 69 -1.32 -9.44 19.15
N LEU A 70 -0.15 -8.87 18.93
CA LEU A 70 0.03 -7.44 18.77
C LEU A 70 -0.28 -7.01 17.31
N SER A 71 -1.12 -6.00 17.14
CA SER A 71 -1.44 -5.43 15.81
C SER A 71 -0.19 -4.99 15.05
N LEU A 72 0.80 -4.43 15.74
CA LEU A 72 2.06 -4.01 15.12
C LEU A 72 2.88 -5.20 14.59
N SER A 73 2.83 -6.35 15.28
CA SER A 73 3.50 -7.57 14.82
C SER A 73 2.85 -8.11 13.54
N ILE A 74 1.52 -8.18 13.49
CA ILE A 74 0.77 -8.57 12.30
C ILE A 74 1.09 -7.62 11.13
N LYS A 75 0.99 -6.31 11.36
CA LYS A 75 1.29 -5.28 10.37
C LYS A 75 2.69 -5.48 9.77
N LYS A 76 3.72 -5.59 10.60
CA LYS A 76 5.10 -5.79 10.15
C LYS A 76 5.32 -7.09 9.37
N LYS A 77 4.57 -8.15 9.67
CA LYS A 77 4.66 -9.41 8.95
C LYS A 77 4.08 -9.27 7.55
N ILE A 78 2.88 -8.70 7.42
CA ILE A 78 2.21 -8.50 6.12
C ILE A 78 3.00 -7.53 5.25
N GLU A 79 3.49 -6.41 5.80
CA GLU A 79 4.27 -5.38 5.08
C GLU A 79 5.65 -5.86 4.59
N LYS A 80 6.11 -7.06 4.96
CA LYS A 80 7.29 -7.67 4.35
C LYS A 80 7.03 -8.20 2.94
N ASN A 81 5.79 -8.43 2.57
CA ASN A 81 5.44 -8.86 1.22
C ASN A 81 5.60 -7.67 0.26
N PRO A 82 6.37 -7.81 -0.84
CA PRO A 82 6.64 -6.71 -1.78
C PRO A 82 5.39 -6.22 -2.54
N LEU A 83 4.28 -6.94 -2.49
CA LEU A 83 3.00 -6.52 -3.08
C LEU A 83 2.25 -5.53 -2.17
N ILE A 84 2.62 -5.43 -0.91
CA ILE A 84 1.90 -4.64 0.10
C ILE A 84 2.56 -3.29 0.33
N LYS A 85 1.78 -2.23 0.14
CA LYS A 85 2.19 -0.85 0.37
C LYS A 85 1.95 -0.40 1.81
N GLU A 86 0.77 -0.71 2.36
CA GLU A 86 0.39 -0.31 3.71
C GLU A 86 -0.65 -1.28 4.30
N VAL A 87 -0.57 -1.48 5.62
CA VAL A 87 -1.54 -2.27 6.37
C VAL A 87 -2.05 -1.49 7.56
N LYS A 88 -3.38 -1.48 7.73
CA LYS A 88 -4.05 -0.92 8.90
C LYS A 88 -4.86 -1.99 9.61
N ILE A 89 -4.59 -2.18 10.91
CA ILE A 89 -5.23 -3.21 11.71
C ILE A 89 -6.12 -2.58 12.77
N LYS A 90 -7.35 -3.07 12.89
CA LYS A 90 -8.31 -2.66 13.91
C LYS A 90 -8.82 -3.87 14.67
N LYS A 91 -8.55 -3.91 15.98
CA LYS A 91 -9.20 -4.82 16.91
C LYS A 91 -10.56 -4.27 17.33
N ARG A 92 -11.58 -5.12 17.36
CA ARG A 92 -12.95 -4.77 17.73
C ARG A 92 -13.48 -5.69 18.82
N PHE A 93 -14.51 -5.27 19.51
CA PHE A 93 -15.22 -6.11 20.49
C PHE A 93 -15.58 -7.47 19.92
N PHE A 94 -15.79 -8.45 20.77
CA PHE A 94 -16.08 -9.85 20.42
C PHE A 94 -14.95 -10.57 19.68
N ASN A 95 -13.68 -10.15 19.93
CA ASN A 95 -12.45 -10.74 19.39
C ASN A 95 -12.41 -10.75 17.86
N VAL A 96 -12.90 -9.67 17.27
CA VAL A 96 -12.88 -9.43 15.83
C VAL A 96 -11.62 -8.68 15.43
N LEU A 97 -10.90 -9.20 14.44
CA LEU A 97 -9.75 -8.55 13.81
C LEU A 97 -10.14 -8.07 12.40
N LYS A 98 -9.93 -6.80 12.12
CA LYS A 98 -10.11 -6.21 10.78
C LYS A 98 -8.77 -5.76 10.25
N ILE A 99 -8.40 -6.24 9.07
CA ILE A 99 -7.16 -5.94 8.36
C ILE A 99 -7.55 -5.21 7.07
N TYR A 100 -7.07 -4.00 6.90
CA TYR A 100 -7.20 -3.21 5.69
C TYR A 100 -5.85 -3.21 5.01
N VAL A 101 -5.81 -3.59 3.75
CA VAL A 101 -4.58 -3.75 2.98
C VAL A 101 -4.59 -2.77 1.82
N ILE A 102 -3.50 -2.07 1.60
CA ILE A 102 -3.26 -1.30 0.38
C ILE A 102 -2.12 -1.99 -0.33
N GLU A 103 -2.40 -2.53 -1.50
CA GLU A 103 -1.42 -3.16 -2.37
C GLU A 103 -0.80 -2.13 -3.32
N TYR A 104 0.44 -2.37 -3.74
CA TYR A 104 1.05 -1.60 -4.81
C TYR A 104 0.30 -1.82 -6.12
N ILE A 105 0.12 -0.75 -6.90
CA ILE A 105 -0.56 -0.80 -8.19
C ILE A 105 0.41 -1.08 -9.33
N ALA A 106 -0.06 -1.80 -10.35
CA ALA A 106 0.66 -1.93 -11.61
C ALA A 106 0.61 -0.61 -12.38
N VAL A 107 1.76 -0.13 -12.85
CA VAL A 107 1.88 1.16 -13.55
C VAL A 107 2.35 1.00 -15.00
N LEU A 108 3.03 -0.11 -15.31
CA LEU A 108 3.41 -0.43 -16.69
C LEU A 108 3.60 -1.94 -16.87
N SER A 109 3.72 -2.36 -18.12
CA SER A 109 4.06 -3.72 -18.53
C SER A 109 5.38 -3.72 -19.29
N LYS A 110 6.22 -4.74 -19.06
CA LYS A 110 7.49 -4.93 -19.72
C LYS A 110 7.80 -6.43 -19.81
N ASN A 111 8.22 -6.92 -20.98
CA ASN A 111 8.60 -8.32 -21.19
C ASN A 111 7.54 -9.33 -20.68
N ASN A 112 6.28 -9.05 -20.93
CA ASN A 112 5.14 -9.86 -20.48
C ASN A 112 5.02 -10.00 -18.95
N LYS A 113 5.52 -9.03 -18.20
CA LYS A 113 5.32 -8.87 -16.76
C LYS A 113 4.68 -7.54 -16.46
N LEU A 114 3.97 -7.45 -15.34
CA LEU A 114 3.52 -6.17 -14.79
C LEU A 114 4.56 -5.65 -13.82
N ILE A 115 4.79 -4.36 -13.89
CA ILE A 115 5.69 -3.63 -12.98
C ILE A 115 4.83 -2.78 -12.06
N LEU A 116 4.99 -2.99 -10.77
CA LEU A 116 4.33 -2.21 -9.73
C LEU A 116 5.04 -0.87 -9.52
N GLU A 117 4.35 0.08 -8.92
CA GLU A 117 4.90 1.42 -8.63
C GLU A 117 6.19 1.42 -7.79
N ASN A 118 6.46 0.34 -7.03
CA ASN A 118 7.70 0.14 -6.29
C ASN A 118 8.80 -0.58 -7.08
N GLY A 119 8.57 -0.85 -8.38
CA GLY A 119 9.48 -1.57 -9.26
C GLY A 119 9.44 -3.09 -9.15
N TYR A 120 8.60 -3.66 -8.29
CA TYR A 120 8.47 -5.11 -8.18
C TYR A 120 7.75 -5.68 -9.39
N GLU A 121 8.25 -6.81 -9.90
CA GLU A 121 7.69 -7.48 -11.08
C GLU A 121 6.79 -8.64 -10.66
N ILE A 122 5.60 -8.69 -11.26
CA ILE A 122 4.67 -9.81 -11.13
C ILE A 122 4.34 -10.40 -12.51
N ASP A 123 3.84 -11.62 -12.52
CA ASP A 123 3.38 -12.25 -13.75
C ASP A 123 2.24 -11.44 -14.38
N TYR A 124 2.16 -11.46 -15.71
CA TYR A 124 1.18 -10.69 -16.43
C TYR A 124 -0.24 -11.14 -16.10
N ILE A 125 -1.04 -10.18 -15.64
CA ILE A 125 -2.49 -10.29 -15.50
C ILE A 125 -3.10 -9.24 -16.44
N PRO A 126 -4.18 -9.53 -17.19
CA PRO A 126 -4.81 -8.54 -18.08
C PRO A 126 -5.10 -7.22 -17.34
N SER A 127 -4.41 -6.17 -17.74
CA SER A 127 -4.49 -4.85 -17.10
C SER A 127 -4.38 -3.75 -18.15
N LYS A 128 -4.94 -2.58 -17.83
CA LYS A 128 -4.91 -1.40 -18.71
C LYS A 128 -3.75 -0.49 -18.32
N VAL A 129 -2.53 -1.01 -18.46
CA VAL A 129 -1.30 -0.24 -18.22
C VAL A 129 -0.46 -0.19 -19.49
N PRO A 130 0.32 0.86 -19.70
CA PRO A 130 1.16 1.01 -20.88
C PRO A 130 2.27 -0.04 -20.96
N ILE A 131 2.71 -0.35 -22.19
CA ILE A 131 3.88 -1.19 -22.46
C ILE A 131 5.12 -0.30 -22.53
N LEU A 132 6.17 -0.65 -21.78
CA LEU A 132 7.47 0.01 -21.89
C LEU A 132 8.30 -0.66 -22.98
N ASN A 133 8.58 0.06 -24.08
CA ASN A 133 9.30 -0.47 -25.24
C ASN A 133 10.80 -0.58 -25.02
N ASN A 134 11.40 0.41 -24.33
CA ASN A 134 12.83 0.44 -24.00
C ASN A 134 13.04 0.99 -22.59
N THR A 135 14.01 0.44 -21.88
CA THR A 135 14.27 0.79 -20.49
C THR A 135 15.30 1.94 -20.45
N PRO A 136 15.00 3.07 -19.80
CA PRO A 136 15.98 4.11 -19.51
C PRO A 136 16.98 3.66 -18.43
N ASP A 137 17.92 4.53 -18.10
CA ASP A 137 18.82 4.35 -16.95
C ASP A 137 18.02 4.24 -15.64
N ASN A 138 18.58 3.57 -14.63
CA ASN A 138 17.86 3.23 -13.39
C ASN A 138 17.23 4.44 -12.68
N GLU A 139 17.89 5.60 -12.69
CA GLU A 139 17.37 6.82 -12.06
C GLU A 139 16.10 7.29 -12.79
N VAL A 140 16.20 7.47 -14.11
CA VAL A 140 15.07 7.88 -14.96
C VAL A 140 13.94 6.84 -14.93
N TYR A 141 14.28 5.55 -14.82
CA TYR A 141 13.30 4.49 -14.68
C TYR A 141 12.48 4.60 -13.38
N ASN A 142 13.15 4.81 -12.26
CA ASN A 142 12.48 4.96 -10.96
C ASN A 142 11.61 6.23 -10.92
N ASP A 143 12.08 7.32 -11.52
CA ASP A 143 11.30 8.53 -11.67
C ASP A 143 10.05 8.30 -12.53
N LEU A 144 10.19 7.56 -13.65
CA LEU A 144 9.05 7.17 -14.49
C LEU A 144 8.01 6.40 -13.70
N LEU A 145 8.41 5.37 -12.92
CA LEU A 145 7.48 4.61 -12.09
C LEU A 145 6.76 5.51 -11.07
N THR A 146 7.50 6.43 -10.46
CA THR A 146 6.97 7.40 -9.50
C THR A 146 5.94 8.30 -10.16
N GLU A 147 6.22 8.86 -11.32
CA GLU A 147 5.30 9.75 -12.02
C GLU A 147 4.06 9.01 -12.54
N LEU A 148 4.23 7.79 -13.09
CA LEU A 148 3.10 6.94 -13.51
C LEU A 148 2.16 6.61 -12.33
N SER A 149 2.69 6.42 -11.13
CA SER A 149 1.89 6.12 -9.94
C SER A 149 1.02 7.29 -9.48
N LYS A 150 1.38 8.52 -9.86
CA LYS A 150 0.61 9.75 -9.55
C LYS A 150 -0.50 10.03 -10.56
N LEU A 151 -0.49 9.36 -11.71
CA LEU A 151 -1.53 9.54 -12.72
C LEU A 151 -2.86 8.96 -12.27
N ASN A 152 -3.95 9.61 -12.64
CA ASN A 152 -5.28 9.05 -12.53
C ASN A 152 -5.37 7.76 -13.35
N LYS A 153 -6.08 6.74 -12.85
CA LYS A 153 -6.27 5.47 -13.57
C LYS A 153 -6.86 5.64 -14.97
N SER A 154 -7.73 6.63 -15.15
CA SER A 154 -8.32 6.96 -16.46
C SER A 154 -7.25 7.39 -17.46
N GLU A 155 -6.31 8.24 -17.04
CA GLU A 155 -5.23 8.75 -17.88
C GLU A 155 -4.18 7.68 -18.16
N LEU A 156 -3.77 6.95 -17.11
CA LEU A 156 -2.82 5.84 -17.26
C LEU A 156 -3.35 4.81 -18.29
N SER A 157 -4.63 4.48 -18.23
CA SER A 157 -5.26 3.52 -19.15
C SER A 157 -5.38 4.00 -20.60
N ARG A 158 -5.18 5.30 -20.88
CA ARG A 158 -5.16 5.85 -22.23
C ARG A 158 -3.81 5.72 -22.93
N ILE A 159 -2.75 5.50 -22.18
CA ILE A 159 -1.42 5.29 -22.72
C ILE A 159 -1.32 3.83 -23.17
N SER A 160 -1.02 3.61 -24.45
CA SER A 160 -0.77 2.28 -25.01
C SER A 160 0.67 1.85 -24.78
N GLU A 161 1.62 2.71 -25.16
CA GLU A 161 3.03 2.41 -25.12
C GLU A 161 3.83 3.63 -24.65
N ILE A 162 4.95 3.36 -24.01
CA ILE A 162 5.92 4.35 -23.56
C ILE A 162 7.28 4.00 -24.15
N THR A 163 7.91 4.98 -24.79
CA THR A 163 9.27 4.85 -25.33
C THR A 163 10.16 5.94 -24.74
N HIS A 164 11.26 5.56 -24.09
CA HIS A 164 12.28 6.51 -23.68
C HIS A 164 12.93 7.12 -24.93
N SER A 165 12.82 8.42 -25.10
CA SER A 165 13.22 9.17 -26.30
C SER A 165 14.09 10.38 -25.92
N PRO A 166 15.30 10.13 -25.34
CA PRO A 166 16.17 11.20 -24.88
C PRO A 166 16.68 12.05 -26.04
N THR A 167 16.97 13.30 -25.75
CA THR A 167 17.69 14.21 -26.65
C THR A 167 19.07 14.55 -26.06
N GLU A 168 19.84 15.30 -26.77
CA GLU A 168 21.13 15.82 -26.27
C GLU A 168 20.94 16.68 -25.01
N TYR A 169 19.84 17.45 -24.94
CA TYR A 169 19.54 18.41 -23.87
C TYR A 169 18.63 17.88 -22.79
N ASP A 170 17.83 16.83 -23.07
CA ASP A 170 16.88 16.25 -22.11
C ASP A 170 16.96 14.72 -22.13
N LYS A 171 17.55 14.15 -21.08
CA LYS A 171 17.69 12.71 -20.90
C LYS A 171 16.45 12.06 -20.27
N THR A 172 15.50 12.88 -19.80
CA THR A 172 14.29 12.44 -19.10
C THR A 172 13.04 12.48 -19.99
N ARG A 173 13.23 12.62 -21.31
CA ARG A 173 12.17 12.73 -22.31
C ARG A 173 11.61 11.39 -22.73
N PHE A 174 10.27 11.32 -22.86
CA PHE A 174 9.53 10.16 -23.31
C PHE A 174 8.61 10.50 -24.47
N LEU A 175 8.35 9.49 -25.30
CA LEU A 175 7.28 9.46 -26.31
C LEU A 175 6.22 8.48 -25.85
N LEU A 176 5.00 8.96 -25.68
CA LEU A 176 3.83 8.16 -25.34
C LEU A 176 2.95 7.97 -26.58
N TYR A 177 2.54 6.75 -26.82
CA TYR A 177 1.51 6.43 -27.83
C TYR A 177 0.17 6.27 -27.11
N MET A 178 -0.80 7.09 -27.49
CA MET A 178 -2.12 7.10 -26.86
C MET A 178 -3.08 6.15 -27.57
N ASN A 179 -4.00 5.53 -26.83
CA ASN A 179 -5.01 4.61 -27.40
C ASN A 179 -5.93 5.28 -28.42
N ASP A 180 -6.00 6.59 -28.44
CA ASP A 180 -6.76 7.36 -29.41
C ASP A 180 -6.01 7.65 -30.70
N GLY A 181 -4.75 7.20 -30.82
CA GLY A 181 -3.89 7.37 -31.98
C GLY A 181 -3.09 8.66 -32.00
N ASN A 182 -3.12 9.46 -30.96
CA ASN A 182 -2.22 10.61 -30.79
C ASN A 182 -0.87 10.18 -30.19
N HIS A 183 0.13 11.02 -30.36
CA HIS A 183 1.41 10.89 -29.69
C HIS A 183 1.57 12.04 -28.70
N VAL A 184 2.31 11.78 -27.62
CA VAL A 184 2.65 12.82 -26.63
C VAL A 184 4.13 12.77 -26.32
N TYR A 185 4.86 13.86 -26.59
CA TYR A 185 6.20 14.06 -26.04
C TYR A 185 6.10 14.72 -24.67
N ILE A 186 6.77 14.13 -23.70
CA ILE A 186 6.75 14.59 -22.32
C ILE A 186 8.09 14.29 -21.64
N ASN A 187 8.44 15.06 -20.62
CA ASN A 187 9.56 14.76 -19.74
C ASN A 187 9.10 14.53 -18.30
N ILE A 188 9.95 13.96 -17.46
CA ILE A 188 9.63 13.62 -16.06
C ILE A 188 9.03 14.83 -15.31
N THR A 189 9.57 16.03 -15.51
CA THR A 189 9.11 17.23 -14.79
C THR A 189 7.75 17.77 -15.23
N SER A 190 7.21 17.26 -16.33
CA SER A 190 5.93 17.69 -16.93
C SER A 190 4.87 16.59 -16.88
N PHE A 191 5.16 15.44 -16.27
CA PHE A 191 4.30 14.26 -16.31
C PHE A 191 2.91 14.49 -15.68
N ASP A 192 2.81 15.38 -14.71
CA ASP A 192 1.56 15.80 -14.06
C ASP A 192 0.54 16.37 -15.07
N LYS A 193 1.01 16.99 -16.17
CA LYS A 193 0.16 17.52 -17.24
C LYS A 193 -0.71 16.45 -17.92
N LEU A 194 -0.31 15.18 -17.88
CA LEU A 194 -1.10 14.06 -18.41
C LEU A 194 -2.43 13.88 -17.68
N ASN A 195 -2.55 14.30 -16.42
CA ASN A 195 -3.83 14.27 -15.71
C ASN A 195 -4.90 15.15 -16.33
N TYR A 196 -4.53 16.07 -17.22
CA TYR A 196 -5.45 16.94 -17.98
C TYR A 196 -5.69 16.46 -19.40
N TYR A 197 -5.15 15.30 -19.80
CA TYR A 197 -5.27 14.82 -21.19
C TYR A 197 -6.74 14.61 -21.60
N ASN A 198 -7.61 14.16 -20.69
CA ASN A 198 -9.05 14.04 -20.93
C ASN A 198 -9.74 15.37 -21.24
N GLU A 199 -9.19 16.48 -20.75
CA GLU A 199 -9.69 17.83 -21.04
C GLU A 199 -9.13 18.35 -22.36
N ILE A 200 -7.88 17.99 -22.69
CA ILE A 200 -7.19 18.40 -23.92
C ILE A 200 -7.76 17.67 -25.14
N TYR A 201 -7.92 16.34 -25.04
CA TYR A 201 -8.33 15.49 -26.16
C TYR A 201 -9.58 15.97 -26.93
N PRO A 202 -10.69 16.37 -26.29
CA PRO A 202 -11.87 16.87 -27.00
C PRO A 202 -11.61 18.16 -27.81
N THR A 203 -10.64 18.97 -27.37
CA THR A 203 -10.31 20.24 -28.04
C THR A 203 -9.58 20.03 -29.38
N LEU A 204 -9.05 18.82 -29.61
CA LEU A 204 -8.34 18.47 -30.85
C LEU A 204 -9.27 18.23 -32.05
N ASN A 205 -10.60 18.28 -31.83
CA ASN A 205 -11.62 18.14 -32.91
C ASN A 205 -11.40 16.87 -33.75
N ASN A 206 -11.10 15.73 -33.13
CA ASN A 206 -10.80 14.44 -33.76
C ASN A 206 -9.57 14.43 -34.70
N LYS A 207 -8.77 15.50 -34.69
CA LYS A 207 -7.48 15.51 -35.41
C LYS A 207 -6.49 14.60 -34.68
N LYS A 208 -5.65 13.92 -35.46
CA LYS A 208 -4.56 13.10 -34.94
C LYS A 208 -3.24 13.82 -35.15
N GLY A 209 -2.36 13.70 -34.17
CA GLY A 209 -1.09 14.43 -34.21
C GLY A 209 -0.22 14.16 -32.99
N THR A 210 0.77 14.99 -32.82
CA THR A 210 1.71 14.96 -31.71
C THR A 210 1.48 16.15 -30.80
N LEU A 211 1.22 15.87 -29.51
CA LEU A 211 1.15 16.85 -28.44
C LEU A 211 2.52 16.95 -27.77
N TYR A 212 3.08 18.16 -27.70
CA TYR A 212 4.35 18.43 -27.06
C TYR A 212 4.09 19.06 -25.69
N LEU A 213 4.27 18.28 -24.62
CA LEU A 213 4.16 18.74 -23.23
C LEU A 213 5.54 18.99 -22.59
N ASP A 214 6.59 18.52 -23.24
CA ASP A 214 8.00 18.75 -22.88
C ASP A 214 8.47 20.17 -23.28
N SER A 215 7.89 20.73 -24.33
CA SER A 215 8.35 21.99 -24.92
C SER A 215 7.17 22.83 -25.44
N GLY A 216 6.68 23.78 -24.65
CA GLY A 216 5.77 24.83 -25.10
C GLY A 216 4.28 24.47 -25.21
N ASN A 217 3.83 23.27 -24.85
CA ASN A 217 2.42 22.85 -24.83
C ASN A 217 1.68 23.14 -26.14
N HIS A 218 2.13 22.60 -27.26
CA HIS A 218 1.52 22.76 -28.58
C HIS A 218 1.17 21.41 -29.23
N PHE A 219 0.29 21.45 -30.24
CA PHE A 219 -0.17 20.26 -30.97
C PHE A 219 0.12 20.39 -32.45
N GLU A 220 0.79 19.40 -33.04
CA GLU A 220 1.07 19.29 -34.45
C GLU A 220 0.27 18.16 -35.08
N VAL A 221 -0.55 18.47 -36.09
CA VAL A 221 -1.38 17.49 -36.78
C VAL A 221 -0.51 16.64 -37.70
N PHE A 222 -0.75 15.32 -37.73
CA PHE A 222 -0.11 14.44 -38.70
C PHE A 222 -0.45 14.87 -40.13
N LYS A 223 0.55 14.81 -41.00
CA LYS A 223 0.40 15.10 -42.44
C LYS A 223 -0.22 13.93 -43.19
#